data_f7d281469140299ad6098032a6e68716
#
_entry.id   f7d281469140299ad6098032a6e68716
#
_cell.length_a   1.000
_cell.length_b   1.000
_cell.length_c   1.000
_cell.angle_alpha   90.00
_cell.angle_beta   90.00
_cell.angle_gamma   90.00
#
_symmetry.space_group_name_H-M   'P 1'
#
loop_
_entity.id
_entity.type
_entity.pdbx_description
1 polymer ?
#
loop_
_entity_poly.entity_id
_entity_poly.type
_entity_poly.pdbx_seq_one_letter_code
_entity_poly.pdbx_strand_id
1 'polypeptide(L)'
;MTVHSGQSTAGEPIVPPVVIDFPRRPPVHRYQDLTITVERLGGTLILAVDGDVDLCTAPMLHDVLDANLSRAPRRIIVALSLVRFLNAAGLEVLLDAHRRATPGTDLRLVATTRATWRPLQLTRTDERLTVHTSRAAAIAAPRWAAAGTG
;
A
#
# COMPACT_ATOMS: atom_id res chain seq x y z
N MET A 1 -20.51 19.54 6.74
CA MET A 1 -19.77 19.67 6.92
C MET A 1 -19.15 19.83 7.37
N THR A 2 -19.92 19.37 7.64
CA THR A 2 -19.20 19.45 8.02
C THR A 2 -18.85 19.45 8.64
N VAL A 3 -19.61 19.21 8.83
CA VAL A 3 -19.08 19.18 9.35
C VAL A 3 -18.37 19.29 9.85
N HIS A 4 -18.76 19.11 10.20
CA HIS A 4 -17.89 19.14 10.68
C HIS A 4 -17.38 19.64 10.97
N SER A 5 -18.28 19.77 11.23
CA SER A 5 -17.74 20.12 11.45
C SER A 5 -17.58 20.31 11.99
N GLY A 6 -18.31 20.34 12.36
CA GLY A 6 -17.97 20.34 12.66
C GLY A 6 -18.05 20.40 13.13
N GLN A 7 -18.49 20.21 13.33
CA GLN A 7 -18.35 20.16 13.53
C GLN A 7 -18.38 20.16 13.96
N SER A 8 -19.24 20.23 14.40
CA SER A 8 -19.11 20.12 14.61
C SER A 8 -19.29 20.06 15.16
N THR A 9 -20.10 20.07 15.56
CA THR A 9 -20.10 19.92 15.79
C THR A 9 -20.33 19.65 16.23
N ALA A 10 -21.10 19.81 16.57
CA ALA A 10 -21.13 19.49 16.69
C ALA A 10 -21.31 19.02 16.66
N GLY A 11 -21.81 18.75 16.85
CA GLY A 11 -21.76 18.10 16.57
C GLY A 11 -21.93 17.62 16.24
N GLU A 12 -22.29 16.89 16.11
CA GLU A 12 -22.18 16.30 15.51
C GLU A 12 -22.48 15.64 15.31
N PRO A 13 -23.28 15.63 15.38
CA PRO A 13 -23.31 14.79 15.01
C PRO A 13 -23.33 14.13 14.61
N ILE A 14 -23.73 13.69 14.54
CA ILE A 14 -23.41 13.07 14.03
C ILE A 14 -23.49 12.62 13.43
N VAL A 15 -23.80 12.51 13.28
CA VAL A 15 -23.65 12.10 12.58
C VAL A 15 -23.71 11.60 12.06
N PRO A 16 -23.94 11.61 11.73
CA PRO A 16 -23.65 11.03 11.23
C PRO A 16 -23.35 10.57 10.71
N PRO A 17 -23.42 10.52 10.60
CA PRO A 17 -22.77 10.14 10.10
C PRO A 17 -22.48 9.97 9.38
N VAL A 18 -22.64 9.94 9.36
CA VAL A 18 -22.24 10.08 8.47
C VAL A 18 -22.00 10.71 7.72
N VAL A 19 -22.46 11.38 8.20
CA VAL A 19 -21.81 12.05 7.31
C VAL A 19 -20.66 11.54 6.88
N ILE A 20 -20.56 11.42 6.02
CA ILE A 20 -19.39 11.00 5.67
C ILE A 20 -18.61 12.00 5.12
N ASP A 21 -17.68 12.34 5.82
CA ASP A 21 -16.77 13.25 5.33
C ASP A 21 -15.66 12.51 4.78
N PHE A 22 -15.67 12.26 3.54
CA PHE A 22 -14.56 11.65 2.89
C PHE A 22 -13.41 12.63 2.90
N PRO A 23 -12.22 12.20 3.27
CA PRO A 23 -11.07 13.09 3.18
C PRO A 23 -10.91 13.53 1.76
N ARG A 24 -10.72 14.81 1.55
CA ARG A 24 -10.54 15.35 0.23
C ARG A 24 -9.22 14.95 -0.38
N ARG A 25 -8.30 14.55 0.47
CA ARG A 25 -6.99 14.08 0.06
C ARG A 25 -6.75 12.71 0.62
N PRO A 26 -6.05 11.85 -0.11
CA PRO A 26 -5.68 10.56 0.45
C PRO A 26 -4.80 10.74 1.68
N PRO A 27 -4.86 9.81 2.64
CA PRO A 27 -3.93 9.85 3.77
C PRO A 27 -2.49 9.78 3.29
N VAL A 28 -1.64 10.60 3.89
CA VAL A 28 -0.22 10.66 3.57
C VAL A 28 0.57 10.44 4.84
N HIS A 29 1.48 9.48 4.79
CA HIS A 29 2.40 9.18 5.88
C HIS A 29 3.79 9.57 5.45
N ARG A 30 4.51 10.29 6.30
CA ARG A 30 5.83 10.78 5.94
C ARG A 30 6.79 10.61 7.10
N TYR A 31 7.97 10.09 6.80
CA TYR A 31 9.04 9.96 7.77
C TYR A 31 10.37 10.01 7.04
N GLN A 32 11.23 10.96 7.41
CA GLN A 32 12.50 11.21 6.72
C GLN A 32 12.27 11.37 5.21
N ASP A 33 12.90 10.56 4.39
CA ASP A 33 12.78 10.65 2.95
C ASP A 33 11.67 9.78 2.38
N LEU A 34 10.88 9.13 3.23
CA LEU A 34 9.83 8.22 2.77
C LEU A 34 8.47 8.87 2.92
N THR A 35 7.69 8.83 1.85
CA THR A 35 6.29 9.28 1.86
C THR A 35 5.44 8.15 1.32
N ILE A 36 4.36 7.82 2.02
CA ILE A 36 3.42 6.81 1.57
C ILE A 36 2.04 7.44 1.50
N THR A 37 1.44 7.41 0.31
CA THR A 37 0.10 7.92 0.09
C THR A 37 -0.83 6.73 -0.10
N VAL A 38 -1.95 6.72 0.61
CA VAL A 38 -2.91 5.64 0.54
C VAL A 38 -4.11 6.10 -0.27
N GLU A 39 -4.34 5.47 -1.41
CA GLU A 39 -5.46 5.77 -2.28
C GLU A 39 -6.43 4.61 -2.27
N ARG A 40 -7.71 4.91 -2.38
CA ARG A 40 -8.73 3.87 -2.42
C ARG A 40 -9.39 3.84 -3.78
N LEU A 41 -9.50 2.64 -4.34
CA LEU A 41 -10.14 2.44 -5.63
C LEU A 41 -11.05 1.21 -5.48
N GLY A 42 -12.31 1.43 -5.14
CA GLY A 42 -13.23 0.33 -4.84
C GLY A 42 -12.74 -0.49 -3.65
N GLY A 43 -12.62 -1.79 -3.83
CA GLY A 43 -12.10 -2.69 -2.79
C GLY A 43 -10.58 -2.79 -2.76
N THR A 44 -9.90 -1.97 -3.56
CA THR A 44 -8.45 -1.97 -3.67
C THR A 44 -7.87 -0.76 -2.97
N LEU A 45 -6.82 -0.96 -2.20
CA LEU A 45 -6.01 0.12 -1.66
C LEU A 45 -4.70 0.18 -2.42
N ILE A 46 -4.27 1.38 -2.79
CA ILE A 46 -3.00 1.58 -3.46
C ILE A 46 -2.12 2.39 -2.53
N LEU A 47 -1.01 1.80 -2.12
CA LEU A 47 -0.02 2.47 -1.31
C LEU A 47 1.09 2.94 -2.24
N ALA A 48 1.11 4.22 -2.52
CA ALA A 48 2.14 4.82 -3.37
C ALA A 48 3.32 5.22 -2.49
N VAL A 49 4.43 4.54 -2.67
CA VAL A 49 5.63 4.71 -1.86
C VAL A 49 6.64 5.55 -2.63
N ASP A 50 7.10 6.64 -2.02
CA ASP A 50 8.00 7.58 -2.66
C ASP A 50 9.19 7.81 -1.74
N GLY A 51 10.38 7.48 -2.23
CA GLY A 51 11.62 7.75 -1.51
C GLY A 51 12.48 6.52 -1.30
N ASP A 52 13.18 6.50 -0.19
CA ASP A 52 14.11 5.43 0.13
C ASP A 52 13.51 4.50 1.19
N VAL A 53 13.56 3.21 0.92
CA VAL A 53 13.13 2.19 1.88
C VAL A 53 14.38 1.51 2.40
N ASP A 54 14.79 1.92 3.58
CA ASP A 54 16.02 1.44 4.23
C ASP A 54 15.70 0.98 5.65
N LEU A 55 16.73 0.71 6.43
CA LEU A 55 16.57 0.23 7.79
C LEU A 55 15.80 1.23 8.66
N CYS A 56 15.97 2.53 8.41
CA CYS A 56 15.32 3.57 9.21
C CYS A 56 13.86 3.78 8.84
N THR A 57 13.52 3.63 7.55
CA THR A 57 12.17 3.92 7.06
C THR A 57 11.30 2.67 6.93
N ALA A 58 11.91 1.48 6.87
CA ALA A 58 11.15 0.24 6.77
C ALA A 58 10.09 0.08 7.87
N PRO A 59 10.33 0.46 9.12
CA PRO A 59 9.29 0.36 10.14
C PRO A 59 8.03 1.16 9.81
N MET A 60 8.17 2.31 9.18
CA MET A 60 6.99 3.08 8.77
C MET A 60 6.21 2.34 7.69
N LEU A 61 6.90 1.77 6.72
CA LEU A 61 6.24 0.99 5.69
C LEU A 61 5.52 -0.21 6.31
N HIS A 62 6.16 -0.87 7.27
CA HIS A 62 5.54 -1.97 8.00
C HIS A 62 4.26 -1.52 8.69
N ASP A 63 4.29 -0.40 9.40
CA ASP A 63 3.15 0.06 10.18
C ASP A 63 1.99 0.46 9.27
N VAL A 64 2.27 1.12 8.15
CA VAL A 64 1.23 1.50 7.20
C VAL A 64 0.60 0.26 6.57
N LEU A 65 1.41 -0.72 6.20
CA LEU A 65 0.90 -1.98 5.65
C LEU A 65 0.06 -2.71 6.70
N ASP A 66 0.54 -2.80 7.92
CA ASP A 66 -0.16 -3.49 8.99
C ASP A 66 -1.51 -2.86 9.27
N ALA A 67 -1.56 -1.54 9.37
CA ALA A 67 -2.81 -0.83 9.64
C ALA A 67 -3.82 -1.05 8.52
N ASN A 68 -3.37 -1.13 7.28
CA ASN A 68 -4.28 -1.32 6.16
C ASN A 68 -4.67 -2.78 5.96
N LEU A 69 -3.77 -3.71 6.24
CA LEU A 69 -4.10 -5.14 6.20
C LEU A 69 -5.14 -5.51 7.25
N SER A 70 -5.11 -4.86 8.40
CA SER A 70 -6.05 -5.15 9.48
C SER A 70 -7.50 -4.82 9.10
N ARG A 71 -7.69 -4.01 8.06
CA ARG A 71 -9.03 -3.71 7.55
C ARG A 71 -9.53 -4.75 6.57
N ALA A 72 -8.71 -5.75 6.27
CA ALA A 72 -9.02 -6.84 5.36
C ALA A 72 -9.55 -6.37 4.00
N PRO A 73 -8.83 -5.50 3.29
CA PRO A 73 -9.26 -5.08 1.96
C PRO A 73 -9.16 -6.28 1.01
N ARG A 74 -9.87 -6.22 -0.09
CA ARG A 74 -9.80 -7.29 -1.08
C ARG A 74 -8.43 -7.34 -1.73
N ARG A 75 -7.82 -6.18 -1.96
CA ARG A 75 -6.53 -6.08 -2.63
C ARG A 75 -5.75 -4.89 -2.10
N ILE A 76 -4.45 -5.08 -1.94
CA ILE A 76 -3.54 -3.98 -1.68
C ILE A 76 -2.47 -4.00 -2.77
N ILE A 77 -2.25 -2.86 -3.38
CA ILE A 77 -1.18 -2.67 -4.36
C ILE A 77 -0.15 -1.75 -3.75
N VAL A 78 1.08 -2.23 -3.62
CA VAL A 78 2.19 -1.40 -3.15
C VAL A 78 2.94 -0.92 -4.39
N ALA A 79 2.78 0.34 -4.71
CA ALA A 79 3.39 0.94 -5.89
C ALA A 79 4.75 1.50 -5.53
N LEU A 80 5.80 0.91 -6.08
CA LEU A 80 7.18 1.24 -5.79
C LEU A 80 7.82 2.08 -6.90
N SER A 81 7.01 2.64 -7.79
CA SER A 81 7.53 3.35 -8.97
C SER A 81 8.39 4.55 -8.63
N LEU A 82 8.16 5.16 -7.48
CA LEU A 82 8.90 6.34 -7.03
C LEU A 82 9.91 6.01 -5.93
N VAL A 83 10.15 4.74 -5.68
CA VAL A 83 11.17 4.31 -4.73
C VAL A 83 12.54 4.39 -5.41
N ARG A 84 13.47 5.08 -4.76
CA ARG A 84 14.82 5.25 -5.29
C ARG A 84 15.80 4.24 -4.72
N PHE A 85 15.49 3.66 -3.58
CA PHE A 85 16.37 2.72 -2.93
C PHE A 85 15.51 1.73 -2.12
N LEU A 86 15.79 0.45 -2.28
CA LEU A 86 15.06 -0.62 -1.59
C LEU A 86 16.07 -1.63 -1.10
N ASN A 87 16.26 -1.71 0.21
CA ASN A 87 17.23 -2.64 0.78
C ASN A 87 16.55 -3.86 1.41
N ALA A 88 17.35 -4.70 2.05
CA ALA A 88 16.87 -5.94 2.65
C ALA A 88 15.76 -5.72 3.68
N ALA A 89 15.85 -4.64 4.47
CA ALA A 89 14.82 -4.36 5.47
C ALA A 89 13.46 -4.12 4.82
N GLY A 90 13.45 -3.38 3.70
CA GLY A 90 12.23 -3.15 2.95
C GLY A 90 11.66 -4.42 2.34
N LEU A 91 12.55 -5.27 1.80
CA LEU A 91 12.12 -6.54 1.23
C LEU A 91 11.49 -7.44 2.29
N GLU A 92 12.06 -7.46 3.50
CA GLU A 92 11.50 -8.24 4.60
C GLU A 92 10.11 -7.75 4.98
N VAL A 93 9.91 -6.44 5.00
CA VAL A 93 8.59 -5.87 5.28
C VAL A 93 7.57 -6.33 4.24
N LEU A 94 7.95 -6.31 2.97
CA LEU A 94 7.05 -6.73 1.90
C LEU A 94 6.71 -8.22 1.98
N LEU A 95 7.70 -9.05 2.25
CA LEU A 95 7.48 -10.49 2.41
C LEU A 95 6.60 -10.78 3.61
N ASP A 96 6.83 -10.10 4.72
CA ASP A 96 6.02 -10.27 5.91
C ASP A 96 4.57 -9.85 5.65
N ALA A 97 4.39 -8.74 4.95
CA ALA A 97 3.05 -8.28 4.59
C ALA A 97 2.33 -9.33 3.72
N HIS A 98 3.05 -9.94 2.81
CA HIS A 98 2.47 -10.99 1.96
C HIS A 98 2.01 -12.18 2.80
N ARG A 99 2.83 -12.61 3.75
CA ARG A 99 2.46 -13.72 4.62
C ARG A 99 1.20 -13.40 5.43
N ARG A 100 1.09 -12.17 5.92
CA ARG A 100 -0.08 -11.75 6.71
C ARG A 100 -1.31 -11.49 5.86
N ALA A 101 -1.12 -11.13 4.60
CA ALA A 101 -2.24 -10.84 3.70
C ALA A 101 -3.01 -12.11 3.30
N THR A 102 -2.29 -13.19 3.10
CA THR A 102 -2.87 -14.43 2.62
C THR A 102 -3.68 -15.12 3.72
N PRO A 103 -4.86 -15.69 3.40
CA PRO A 103 -5.50 -15.77 2.09
C PRO A 103 -6.48 -14.64 1.81
N GLY A 104 -6.74 -13.76 2.74
CA GLY A 104 -7.86 -12.83 2.67
C GLY A 104 -7.63 -11.64 1.73
N THR A 105 -6.41 -11.12 1.68
CA THR A 105 -6.08 -9.96 0.88
C THR A 105 -5.11 -10.33 -0.22
N ASP A 106 -5.38 -9.84 -1.42
CA ASP A 106 -4.52 -10.03 -2.59
C ASP A 106 -3.49 -8.91 -2.60
N LEU A 107 -2.26 -9.22 -2.21
CA LEU A 107 -1.19 -8.24 -2.15
C LEU A 107 -0.36 -8.28 -3.43
N ARG A 108 -0.19 -7.13 -4.07
CA ARG A 108 0.55 -7.00 -5.32
C ARG A 108 1.54 -5.87 -5.22
N LEU A 109 2.65 -6.00 -5.95
CA LEU A 109 3.64 -4.93 -6.05
C LEU A 109 3.67 -4.39 -7.46
N VAL A 110 4.02 -3.11 -7.59
CA VAL A 110 4.34 -2.50 -8.88
C VAL A 110 5.80 -2.05 -8.80
N ALA A 111 6.63 -2.59 -9.66
CA ALA A 111 8.04 -2.25 -9.71
C ALA A 111 8.39 -1.95 -11.16
N THR A 112 8.65 -0.66 -11.44
CA THR A 112 8.88 -0.18 -12.82
C THR A 112 10.32 0.22 -13.08
N THR A 113 11.10 0.44 -12.01
CA THR A 113 12.46 0.92 -12.14
C THR A 113 13.44 -0.15 -11.69
N ARG A 114 14.66 -0.04 -12.19
CA ARG A 114 15.73 -0.95 -11.80
C ARG A 114 16.01 -0.88 -10.30
N ALA A 115 15.84 0.29 -9.71
CA ALA A 115 16.09 0.47 -8.27
C ALA A 115 15.22 -0.46 -7.41
N THR A 116 14.05 -0.80 -7.89
CA THR A 116 13.13 -1.66 -7.12
C THR A 116 13.12 -3.08 -7.64
N TRP A 117 13.13 -3.28 -8.97
CA TRP A 117 12.96 -4.60 -9.48
C TRP A 117 14.26 -5.44 -9.46
N ARG A 118 15.41 -4.77 -9.50
CA ARG A 118 16.64 -5.53 -9.39
C ARG A 118 16.82 -6.17 -8.00
N PRO A 119 16.61 -5.46 -6.86
CA PRO A 119 16.63 -6.13 -5.56
C PRO A 119 15.63 -7.27 -5.44
N LEU A 120 14.43 -7.09 -6.01
CA LEU A 120 13.42 -8.14 -5.99
C LEU A 120 13.90 -9.39 -6.73
N GLN A 121 14.51 -9.22 -7.89
CA GLN A 121 15.04 -10.33 -8.66
C GLN A 121 16.22 -11.00 -7.98
N LEU A 122 17.18 -10.20 -7.50
CA LEU A 122 18.41 -10.74 -6.93
C LEU A 122 18.14 -11.57 -5.68
N THR A 123 17.09 -11.26 -4.94
CA THR A 123 16.72 -11.98 -3.73
C THR A 123 15.64 -13.02 -3.99
N ARG A 124 15.19 -13.15 -5.24
CA ARG A 124 14.10 -14.03 -5.65
C ARG A 124 12.79 -13.71 -4.96
N THR A 125 12.65 -12.49 -4.46
CA THR A 125 11.41 -12.03 -3.87
C THR A 125 10.29 -11.99 -4.92
N ASP A 126 10.64 -11.71 -6.17
CA ASP A 126 9.68 -11.69 -7.28
C ASP A 126 9.08 -13.07 -7.58
N GLU A 127 9.68 -14.13 -7.06
CA GLU A 127 9.10 -15.48 -7.19
C GLU A 127 8.08 -15.76 -6.11
N ARG A 128 8.09 -15.00 -5.03
CA ARG A 128 7.20 -15.19 -3.89
C ARG A 128 6.07 -14.19 -3.84
N LEU A 129 6.29 -13.01 -4.40
CA LEU A 129 5.30 -11.94 -4.45
C LEU A 129 4.84 -11.74 -5.88
N THR A 130 3.61 -11.31 -6.05
CA THR A 130 3.10 -10.97 -7.38
C THR A 130 3.57 -9.57 -7.72
N VAL A 131 4.40 -9.45 -8.76
CA VAL A 131 4.98 -8.17 -9.16
C VAL A 131 4.52 -7.82 -10.56
N HIS A 132 4.00 -6.62 -10.72
CA HIS A 132 3.58 -6.09 -12.01
C HIS A 132 4.49 -4.95 -12.40
N THR A 133 4.58 -4.67 -13.70
CA THR A 133 5.44 -3.63 -14.23
C THR A 133 4.73 -2.31 -14.43
N SER A 134 3.42 -2.27 -14.18
CA SER A 134 2.66 -1.03 -14.26
C SER A 134 1.51 -1.07 -13.27
N ARG A 135 1.09 0.11 -12.84
CA ARG A 135 -0.06 0.25 -11.95
C ARG A 135 -1.32 -0.28 -12.63
N ALA A 136 -1.49 0.03 -13.90
CA ALA A 136 -2.66 -0.42 -14.66
C ALA A 136 -2.75 -1.94 -14.70
N ALA A 137 -1.63 -2.62 -14.92
CA ALA A 137 -1.61 -4.07 -14.93
C ALA A 137 -1.95 -4.64 -13.56
N ALA A 138 -1.43 -4.03 -12.49
CA ALA A 138 -1.70 -4.49 -11.14
C ALA A 138 -3.18 -4.35 -10.78
N ILE A 139 -3.82 -3.29 -11.24
CA ILE A 139 -5.24 -3.06 -10.97
C ILE A 139 -6.10 -4.04 -11.76
N ALA A 140 -5.76 -4.26 -13.03
CA ALA A 140 -6.60 -5.02 -13.95
C ALA A 140 -6.49 -6.53 -13.80
N ALA A 141 -5.36 -7.05 -13.37
CA ALA A 141 -5.13 -8.50 -13.36
C ALA A 141 -6.07 -9.20 -12.37
N PRO A 142 -6.74 -10.28 -12.79
CA PRO A 142 -7.61 -11.02 -11.89
C PRO A 142 -6.81 -11.67 -10.78
N ARG A 143 -7.44 -11.88 -9.64
CA ARG A 143 -6.79 -12.47 -8.48
C ARG A 143 -6.23 -13.85 -8.76
N TRP A 144 -7.05 -14.69 -9.38
CA TRP A 144 -6.63 -16.06 -9.65
C TRP A 144 -5.50 -16.13 -10.69
N ALA A 145 -5.48 -15.19 -11.64
CA ALA A 145 -4.40 -15.17 -12.64
C ALA A 145 -3.07 -14.82 -12.00
N ALA A 146 -3.07 -13.87 -11.05
CA ALA A 146 -1.86 -13.53 -10.33
C ALA A 146 -1.35 -14.71 -9.52
N ALA A 147 -2.24 -15.42 -8.87
CA ALA A 147 -1.87 -16.60 -8.09
C ALA A 147 -1.35 -17.71 -8.98
N GLY A 148 -1.93 -17.84 -10.18
CA GLY A 148 -1.54 -18.90 -11.10
C GLY A 148 -0.17 -18.72 -11.71
N THR A 149 0.34 -17.52 -11.72
CA THR A 149 1.68 -17.25 -12.26
C THR A 149 2.78 -17.40 -11.24
N GLY A 150 2.40 -17.54 -10.01
CA GLY A 150 3.35 -17.64 -8.90
C GLY A 150 4.12 -18.92 -8.90
#